data_50200a94b27d76db98b0b404f6624edb
#
_entry.id   50200a94b27d76db98b0b404f6624edb
#
_cell.length_a   1.000
_cell.length_b   1.000
_cell.length_c   1.000
_cell.angle_alpha   90.00
_cell.angle_beta   90.00
_cell.angle_gamma   90.00
#
_symmetry.space_group_name_H-M   'P 1'
#
loop_
_entity.id
_entity.type
_entity.pdbx_description
1 polymer ?
#
loop_
_entity_poly.entity_id
_entity_poly.type
_entity_poly.pdbx_seq_one_letter_code
_entity_poly.pdbx_strand_id
1 'polypeptide(L)'
;MKKVAVVVLLVGLVGLAADILSLKGDIVDNMCAAENKDHLADFLKIHTKECALMSDCVASGYSIFADGKLYKFDQASNKKIEEFLRQPDSKLQVVLKAEEADKELKLVSIQNQK
;
A
#
# COMPACT_ATOMS: atom_id res chain seq x y z
N MET A 1 39.50 -11.85 20.99
CA MET A 1 38.57 -11.54 22.03
C MET A 1 37.79 -10.27 21.76
N LYS A 2 38.46 -9.21 21.38
CA LYS A 2 37.83 -7.91 21.12
C LYS A 2 36.97 -7.91 19.85
N LYS A 3 37.22 -8.86 18.98
CA LYS A 3 36.49 -8.99 17.70
C LYS A 3 35.03 -9.37 17.86
N VAL A 4 34.71 -10.01 18.97
CA VAL A 4 33.35 -10.49 19.23
C VAL A 4 32.36 -9.34 19.34
N ALA A 5 32.75 -8.22 19.95
CA ALA A 5 31.88 -7.08 20.11
C ALA A 5 31.44 -6.46 18.79
N VAL A 6 32.36 -6.49 17.81
CA VAL A 6 32.07 -5.91 16.48
C VAL A 6 30.99 -6.71 15.76
N VAL A 7 31.07 -8.04 15.89
CA VAL A 7 30.09 -8.92 15.24
C VAL A 7 28.70 -8.68 15.78
N VAL A 8 28.57 -8.48 17.10
CA VAL A 8 27.29 -8.24 17.73
C VAL A 8 26.63 -6.97 17.20
N LEU A 9 27.42 -5.92 16.98
CA LEU A 9 26.88 -4.67 16.45
C LEU A 9 26.31 -4.82 15.05
N LEU A 10 26.97 -5.61 14.20
CA LEU A 10 26.47 -5.84 12.84
C LEU A 10 25.13 -6.56 12.85
N VAL A 11 24.97 -7.53 13.71
CA VAL A 11 23.71 -8.28 13.84
C VAL A 11 22.59 -7.34 14.27
N GLY A 12 22.86 -6.43 15.20
CA GLY A 12 21.86 -5.48 15.66
C GLY A 12 21.36 -4.55 14.55
N LEU A 13 22.26 -4.11 13.67
CA LEU A 13 21.88 -3.23 12.56
C LEU A 13 20.98 -3.95 11.55
N VAL A 14 21.29 -5.21 11.25
CA VAL A 14 20.47 -6.00 10.33
C VAL A 14 19.07 -6.19 10.88
N GLY A 15 18.92 -6.38 12.17
CA GLY A 15 17.62 -6.58 12.81
C GLY A 15 16.71 -5.37 12.77
N LEU A 16 17.23 -4.17 12.43
CA LEU A 16 16.44 -2.96 12.36
C LEU A 16 15.88 -2.68 10.96
N ALA A 17 16.27 -3.46 9.96
CA ALA A 17 15.77 -3.28 8.60
C ALA A 17 14.28 -3.61 8.54
N ALA A 18 13.50 -2.77 7.86
CA ALA A 18 12.09 -3.00 7.65
C ALA A 18 11.89 -4.14 6.64
N ASP A 19 10.85 -4.93 6.83
CA ASP A 19 10.48 -5.99 5.90
C ASP A 19 9.80 -5.41 4.68
N ILE A 20 10.12 -5.92 3.51
CA ILE A 20 9.48 -5.54 2.26
C ILE A 20 8.38 -6.55 1.96
N LEU A 21 7.16 -6.06 1.79
CA LEU A 21 6.01 -6.87 1.40
C LEU A 21 5.80 -6.74 -0.10
N SER A 22 5.49 -7.85 -0.75
CA SER A 22 5.03 -7.86 -2.13
C SER A 22 3.54 -8.17 -2.11
N LEU A 23 2.72 -7.25 -2.60
CA LEU A 23 1.27 -7.37 -2.53
C LEU A 23 0.67 -7.27 -3.93
N LYS A 24 -0.32 -8.11 -4.17
CA LYS A 24 -1.13 -8.09 -5.39
C LYS A 24 -2.58 -7.90 -4.98
N GLY A 25 -3.20 -6.83 -5.45
CA GLY A 25 -4.56 -6.53 -5.03
C GLY A 25 -5.12 -5.30 -5.71
N ASP A 26 -6.16 -4.75 -5.09
CA ASP A 26 -6.90 -3.61 -5.61
C ASP A 26 -6.64 -2.38 -4.75
N ILE A 27 -6.30 -1.28 -5.40
CA ILE A 27 -6.25 0.01 -4.72
C ILE A 27 -7.68 0.50 -4.48
N VAL A 28 -7.94 1.01 -3.30
CA VAL A 28 -9.24 1.59 -2.94
C VAL A 28 -9.01 2.79 -2.05
N ASP A 29 -9.80 3.83 -2.23
CA ASP A 29 -9.77 4.96 -1.32
C ASP A 29 -10.40 4.58 0.01
N ASN A 30 -9.93 5.18 1.09
CA ASN A 30 -10.36 4.80 2.43
C ASN A 30 -11.83 5.10 2.69
N MET A 31 -12.38 6.13 2.05
CA MET A 31 -13.79 6.45 2.16
C MET A 31 -14.67 5.30 1.65
N CYS A 32 -14.43 4.86 0.43
CA CYS A 32 -15.20 3.77 -0.16
C CYS A 32 -14.96 2.44 0.58
N ALA A 33 -13.73 2.21 1.03
CA ALA A 33 -13.43 1.00 1.79
C ALA A 33 -14.25 0.93 3.09
N ALA A 34 -14.34 2.05 3.79
CA ALA A 34 -15.11 2.12 5.03
C ALA A 34 -16.61 1.94 4.80
N GLU A 35 -17.13 2.56 3.75
CA GLU A 35 -18.56 2.48 3.42
C GLU A 35 -18.97 1.09 2.96
N ASN A 36 -18.05 0.30 2.44
CA ASN A 36 -18.35 -1.02 1.85
C ASN A 36 -17.61 -2.15 2.56
N LYS A 37 -17.21 -1.94 3.80
CA LYS A 37 -16.35 -2.90 4.52
C LYS A 37 -16.95 -4.30 4.65
N ASP A 38 -18.26 -4.42 4.72
CA ASP A 38 -18.92 -5.71 4.93
C ASP A 38 -18.99 -6.56 3.65
N HIS A 39 -18.76 -5.94 2.49
CA HIS A 39 -18.79 -6.63 1.20
C HIS A 39 -17.77 -6.03 0.23
N LEU A 40 -16.57 -5.75 0.75
CA LEU A 40 -15.54 -5.03 0.03
C LEU A 40 -15.09 -5.73 -1.25
N ALA A 41 -14.92 -7.05 -1.21
CA ALA A 41 -14.49 -7.80 -2.39
C ALA A 41 -15.48 -7.63 -3.56
N ASP A 42 -16.77 -7.66 -3.28
CA ASP A 42 -17.79 -7.45 -4.32
C ASP A 42 -17.80 -6.01 -4.80
N PHE A 43 -17.69 -5.05 -3.88
CA PHE A 43 -17.64 -3.65 -4.24
C PHE A 43 -16.47 -3.34 -5.19
N LEU A 44 -15.31 -3.95 -4.96
CA LEU A 44 -14.13 -3.68 -5.77
C LEU A 44 -14.28 -4.11 -7.23
N LYS A 45 -15.22 -5.01 -7.51
CA LYS A 45 -15.51 -5.40 -8.90
C LYS A 45 -16.15 -4.28 -9.71
N ILE A 46 -16.76 -3.31 -9.04
CA ILE A 46 -17.45 -2.20 -9.71
C ILE A 46 -16.82 -0.83 -9.40
N HIS A 47 -15.83 -0.80 -8.53
CA HIS A 47 -15.12 0.44 -8.18
C HIS A 47 -14.26 0.89 -9.36
N THR A 48 -14.22 2.19 -9.63
CA THR A 48 -13.51 2.75 -10.79
C THR A 48 -12.45 3.75 -10.37
N LYS A 49 -11.51 4.02 -11.28
CA LYS A 49 -10.50 5.06 -11.07
C LYS A 49 -11.15 6.43 -10.89
N GLU A 50 -12.20 6.70 -11.65
CA GLU A 50 -12.92 7.97 -11.53
C GLU A 50 -13.43 8.17 -10.11
N CYS A 51 -13.99 7.12 -9.52
CA CYS A 51 -14.44 7.18 -8.13
C CYS A 51 -13.26 7.39 -7.18
N ALA A 52 -12.19 6.65 -7.36
CA ALA A 52 -11.01 6.74 -6.49
C ALA A 52 -10.31 8.12 -6.57
N LEU A 53 -10.52 8.85 -7.66
CA LEU A 53 -9.90 10.16 -7.88
C LEU A 53 -10.82 11.33 -7.59
N MET A 54 -12.03 11.10 -7.07
CA MET A 54 -12.89 12.17 -6.60
C MET A 54 -12.23 12.86 -5.41
N SER A 55 -12.43 14.16 -5.28
CA SER A 55 -11.69 14.97 -4.30
C SER A 55 -11.79 14.45 -2.86
N ASP A 56 -12.98 14.04 -2.43
CA ASP A 56 -13.15 13.51 -1.08
C ASP A 56 -12.47 12.16 -0.91
N CYS A 57 -12.45 11.36 -1.96
CA CYS A 57 -11.80 10.06 -1.93
C CYS A 57 -10.28 10.21 -1.87
N VAL A 58 -9.72 11.10 -2.66
CA VAL A 58 -8.28 11.44 -2.60
C VAL A 58 -7.92 11.92 -1.20
N ALA A 59 -8.73 12.81 -0.63
CA ALA A 59 -8.48 13.36 0.71
C ALA A 59 -8.49 12.28 1.79
N SER A 60 -9.27 11.21 1.60
CA SER A 60 -9.36 10.13 2.57
C SER A 60 -8.11 9.23 2.60
N GLY A 61 -7.27 9.31 1.57
CA GLY A 61 -6.12 8.44 1.42
C GLY A 61 -6.50 7.09 0.83
N TYR A 62 -5.51 6.22 0.68
CA TYR A 62 -5.68 4.95 -0.02
C TYR A 62 -5.25 3.77 0.81
N SER A 63 -5.79 2.61 0.44
CA SER A 63 -5.39 1.31 0.94
C SER A 63 -5.25 0.35 -0.23
N ILE A 64 -4.64 -0.80 -0.01
CA ILE A 64 -4.68 -1.91 -0.95
C ILE A 64 -5.41 -3.07 -0.27
N PHE A 65 -6.35 -3.69 -1.00
CA PHE A 65 -7.03 -4.89 -0.57
C PHE A 65 -6.35 -6.08 -1.23
N ALA A 66 -5.67 -6.88 -0.43
CA ALA A 66 -4.87 -8.01 -0.91
C ALA A 66 -5.04 -9.20 0.04
N ASP A 67 -5.28 -10.38 -0.52
CA ASP A 67 -5.43 -11.61 0.27
C ASP A 67 -6.46 -11.50 1.39
N GLY A 68 -7.56 -10.82 1.10
CA GLY A 68 -8.64 -10.65 2.06
C GLY A 68 -8.36 -9.64 3.17
N LYS A 69 -7.28 -8.89 3.07
CA LYS A 69 -6.88 -7.89 4.06
C LYS A 69 -6.78 -6.51 3.45
N LEU A 70 -7.09 -5.50 4.25
CA LEU A 70 -6.98 -4.11 3.85
C LEU A 70 -5.74 -3.52 4.53
N TYR A 71 -4.81 -3.00 3.71
CA TYR A 71 -3.57 -2.39 4.18
C TYR A 71 -3.60 -0.91 3.85
N LYS A 72 -3.47 -0.08 4.86
CA LYS A 72 -3.55 1.38 4.72
C LYS A 72 -2.17 1.96 4.43
N PHE A 73 -2.09 2.94 3.53
CA PHE A 73 -0.82 3.60 3.20
C PHE A 73 -0.59 4.83 4.08
N ASP A 74 0.67 5.17 4.27
CA ASP A 74 1.03 6.41 4.95
C ASP A 74 0.76 7.61 4.04
N GLN A 75 0.85 8.82 4.59
CA GLN A 75 0.46 10.03 3.88
C GLN A 75 1.30 10.28 2.64
N ALA A 76 2.61 10.08 2.71
CA ALA A 76 3.49 10.29 1.56
C ALA A 76 3.17 9.29 0.45
N SER A 77 2.84 8.05 0.80
CA SER A 77 2.49 7.02 -0.16
C SER A 77 1.15 7.31 -0.83
N ASN A 78 0.18 7.86 -0.08
CA ASN A 78 -1.11 8.25 -0.65
C ASN A 78 -0.93 9.19 -1.85
N LYS A 79 -0.01 10.12 -1.75
CA LYS A 79 0.27 11.04 -2.85
C LYS A 79 0.83 10.32 -4.06
N LYS A 80 1.72 9.37 -3.84
CA LYS A 80 2.29 8.57 -4.92
C LYS A 80 1.24 7.69 -5.60
N ILE A 81 0.32 7.14 -4.81
CA ILE A 81 -0.80 6.35 -5.35
C ILE A 81 -1.69 7.24 -6.21
N GLU A 82 -2.03 8.42 -5.73
CA GLU A 82 -2.82 9.37 -6.52
C GLU A 82 -2.15 9.68 -7.85
N GLU A 83 -0.86 9.98 -7.83
CA GLU A 83 -0.10 10.27 -9.04
C GLU A 83 -0.10 9.09 -10.02
N PHE A 84 0.05 7.87 -9.48
CA PHE A 84 -0.02 6.67 -10.28
C PHE A 84 -1.39 6.52 -10.95
N LEU A 85 -2.47 6.70 -10.17
CA LEU A 85 -3.83 6.54 -10.69
C LEU A 85 -4.20 7.59 -11.73
N ARG A 86 -3.58 8.77 -11.69
CA ARG A 86 -3.84 9.80 -12.69
C ARG A 86 -3.20 9.52 -14.05
N GLN A 87 -2.30 8.54 -14.12
CA GLN A 87 -1.73 8.15 -15.40
C GLN A 87 -2.76 7.38 -16.20
N PRO A 88 -2.89 7.65 -17.53
CA PRO A 88 -3.97 7.08 -18.35
C PRO A 88 -4.01 5.56 -18.35
N ASP A 89 -2.84 4.92 -18.35
CA ASP A 89 -2.75 3.47 -18.47
C ASP A 89 -2.84 2.74 -17.14
N SER A 90 -2.90 3.46 -16.02
CA SER A 90 -2.92 2.82 -14.71
C SER A 90 -4.26 2.18 -14.43
N LYS A 91 -4.23 1.13 -13.61
CA LYS A 91 -5.41 0.38 -13.17
C LYS A 91 -5.45 0.37 -11.64
N LEU A 92 -6.64 0.09 -11.10
CA LEU A 92 -6.78 -0.14 -9.66
C LEU A 92 -6.18 -1.50 -9.25
N GLN A 93 -6.14 -2.45 -10.17
CA GLN A 93 -5.54 -3.77 -9.95
C GLN A 93 -4.03 -3.66 -10.15
N VAL A 94 -3.28 -3.84 -9.07
CA VAL A 94 -1.84 -3.57 -9.06
C VAL A 94 -1.05 -4.69 -8.40
N VAL A 95 0.25 -4.68 -8.66
CA VAL A 95 1.25 -5.36 -7.83
C VAL A 95 2.18 -4.29 -7.30
N LEU A 96 2.52 -4.38 -6.04
CA LEU A 96 3.38 -3.36 -5.42
C LEU A 96 4.32 -3.97 -4.40
N LYS A 97 5.33 -3.20 -4.06
CA LYS A 97 6.22 -3.47 -2.94
C LYS A 97 6.11 -2.33 -1.97
N ALA A 98 6.09 -2.65 -0.69
CA ALA A 98 5.95 -1.68 0.37
C ALA A 98 6.66 -2.14 1.63
N GLU A 99 7.03 -1.19 2.47
CA GLU A 99 7.55 -1.48 3.80
C GLU A 99 6.44 -1.26 4.81
N GLU A 100 6.27 -2.18 5.75
CA GLU A 100 5.28 -2.03 6.80
C GLU A 100 5.92 -1.40 8.03
N ALA A 101 5.35 -0.29 8.51
CA ALA A 101 5.80 0.41 9.70
C ALA A 101 4.61 1.07 10.36
N ASP A 102 4.47 0.89 11.68
CA ASP A 102 3.40 1.52 12.48
C ASP A 102 2.01 1.25 11.91
N LYS A 103 1.77 0.03 11.43
CA LYS A 103 0.49 -0.43 10.88
C LYS A 103 0.10 0.25 9.58
N GLU A 104 1.03 0.97 8.95
CA GLU A 104 0.81 1.58 7.64
C GLU A 104 1.87 1.10 6.68
N LEU A 105 1.58 1.21 5.38
CA LEU A 105 2.51 0.84 4.34
C LEU A 105 3.19 2.07 3.78
N LYS A 106 4.50 1.95 3.61
CA LYS A 106 5.30 2.91 2.86
C LYS A 106 5.55 2.32 1.49
N LEU A 107 5.02 2.95 0.47
CA LEU A 107 5.12 2.45 -0.91
C LEU A 107 6.56 2.52 -1.41
N VAL A 108 7.05 1.41 -1.96
CA VAL A 108 8.36 1.34 -2.61
C VAL A 108 8.21 1.38 -4.13
N SER A 109 7.30 0.57 -4.68
CA SER A 109 7.05 0.54 -6.12
C SER A 109 5.63 0.04 -6.39
N ILE A 110 5.06 0.46 -7.53
CA ILE A 110 3.72 0.07 -7.92
C ILE A 110 3.63 -0.04 -9.44
N GLN A 111 2.90 -1.04 -9.90
CA GLN A 111 2.62 -1.23 -11.33
C GLN A 111 1.31 -1.99 -11.48
N ASN A 112 0.74 -1.93 -12.69
CA ASN A 112 -0.48 -2.68 -12.99
C ASN A 112 -0.24 -4.17 -12.89
N GLN A 113 -1.30 -4.91 -12.53
CA GLN A 113 -1.30 -6.36 -12.74
C GLN A 113 -1.29 -6.65 -14.24
N LYS A 114 -0.66 -7.73 -14.60
CA LYS A 114 -0.65 -8.20 -15.99
C LYS A 114 -1.89 -9.00 -16.33
#